data_6faf1dea351a46d66a7c8238a531b3f6
#
_entry.id   6faf1dea351a46d66a7c8238a531b3f6
#
_cell.length_a   1.000
_cell.length_b   1.000
_cell.length_c   1.000
_cell.angle_alpha   90.00
_cell.angle_beta   90.00
_cell.angle_gamma   90.00
#
_symmetry.space_group_name_H-M   'P 1'
#
loop_
_entity.id
_entity.type
_entity.pdbx_description
1 polymer ?
#
loop_
_entity_poly.entity_id
_entity_poly.type
_entity_poly.pdbx_seq_one_letter_code
_entity_poly.pdbx_strand_id
1 'polypeptide(L)'
;MLTFFNSDAAKSANLPFSQAVRSGDVVYLSGSIGNAPGKMALVPGGIEAESRQMMQNIESVLTECGLGFEHVFKAVVYLADMAEWGAFNKIYTPYFRAGRYPARTAIGAHQLILGSRVEMECWADGSGR
;
A
#
# COMPACT_ATOMS: atom_id res chain seq x y z
N MET A 1 -3.95 -14.12 18.70
CA MET A 1 -4.15 -14.98 17.50
C MET A 1 -3.98 -14.11 16.25
N LEU A 2 -3.33 -14.63 15.23
CA LEU A 2 -3.13 -13.91 13.98
C LEU A 2 -4.23 -14.24 12.97
N THR A 3 -4.66 -13.24 12.21
CA THR A 3 -5.55 -13.45 11.07
C THR A 3 -4.81 -13.03 9.80
N PHE A 4 -4.80 -13.91 8.80
CA PHE A 4 -4.09 -13.70 7.54
C PHE A 4 -5.10 -13.39 6.44
N PHE A 5 -4.87 -12.31 5.70
CA PHE A 5 -5.75 -11.86 4.62
C PHE A 5 -5.06 -12.02 3.27
N ASN A 6 -5.71 -12.76 2.37
CA ASN A 6 -5.23 -12.98 1.01
C ASN A 6 -6.43 -13.09 0.08
N SER A 7 -6.43 -12.32 -1.01
CA SER A 7 -7.40 -12.49 -2.06
C SER A 7 -7.17 -13.82 -2.80
N ASP A 8 -8.16 -14.25 -3.57
CA ASP A 8 -8.01 -15.46 -4.39
C ASP A 8 -6.86 -15.31 -5.38
N ALA A 9 -6.73 -14.12 -5.98
CA ALA A 9 -5.62 -13.84 -6.91
C ALA A 9 -4.27 -13.94 -6.20
N ALA A 10 -4.16 -13.43 -4.97
CA ALA A 10 -2.93 -13.51 -4.19
C ALA A 10 -2.59 -14.96 -3.84
N LYS A 11 -3.59 -15.76 -3.47
CA LYS A 11 -3.39 -17.18 -3.18
C LYS A 11 -2.91 -17.93 -4.42
N SER A 12 -3.50 -17.63 -5.58
CA SER A 12 -3.12 -18.26 -6.85
C SER A 12 -1.70 -17.92 -7.26
N ALA A 13 -1.24 -16.71 -6.95
CA ALA A 13 0.13 -16.28 -7.25
C ALA A 13 1.17 -17.00 -6.37
N ASN A 14 0.74 -17.58 -5.26
CA ASN A 14 1.59 -18.37 -4.36
C ASN A 14 2.84 -17.61 -3.91
N LEU A 15 2.69 -16.33 -3.56
CA LEU A 15 3.78 -15.50 -3.09
C LEU A 15 4.12 -15.86 -1.63
N PRO A 16 5.38 -15.69 -1.21
CA PRO A 16 5.82 -16.09 0.14
C PRO A 16 5.47 -15.06 1.21
N PHE A 17 4.33 -14.37 1.09
CA PHE A 17 3.85 -13.40 2.07
C PHE A 17 2.34 -13.22 1.93
N SER A 18 1.72 -12.76 3.00
CA SER A 18 0.29 -12.40 3.00
C SER A 18 0.12 -10.94 2.61
N GLN A 19 -1.03 -10.61 2.05
CA GLN A 19 -1.36 -9.21 1.73
C GLN A 19 -1.51 -8.38 3.00
N ALA A 20 -2.09 -8.96 4.05
CA ALA A 20 -2.18 -8.31 5.36
C ALA A 20 -2.24 -9.36 6.46
N VAL A 21 -1.84 -8.95 7.66
CA VAL A 21 -1.94 -9.79 8.86
C VAL A 21 -2.47 -8.92 9.99
N ARG A 22 -3.51 -9.41 10.66
CA ARG A 22 -4.02 -8.79 11.87
C ARG A 22 -3.35 -9.42 13.09
N SER A 23 -2.83 -8.58 13.97
CA SER A 23 -2.31 -8.96 15.27
C SER A 23 -2.90 -8.03 16.33
N GLY A 24 -3.77 -8.55 17.19
CA GLY A 24 -4.50 -7.72 18.13
C GLY A 24 -5.40 -6.74 17.38
N ASP A 25 -5.27 -5.46 17.68
CA ASP A 25 -6.06 -4.40 17.06
C ASP A 25 -5.37 -3.76 15.85
N VAL A 26 -4.19 -4.24 15.46
CA VAL A 26 -3.45 -3.66 14.33
C VAL A 26 -3.47 -4.60 13.15
N VAL A 27 -3.78 -4.05 11.98
CA VAL A 27 -3.69 -4.75 10.71
C VAL A 27 -2.48 -4.21 9.96
N TYR A 28 -1.54 -5.10 9.66
CA TYR A 28 -0.28 -4.78 8.97
C TYR A 28 -0.43 -5.18 7.50
N LEU A 29 -0.31 -4.21 6.60
CA LEU A 29 -0.33 -4.49 5.17
C LEU A 29 1.09 -4.63 4.66
N SER A 30 1.31 -5.66 3.84
CA SER A 30 2.56 -5.81 3.09
C SER A 30 2.73 -4.64 2.13
N GLY A 31 3.96 -4.42 1.69
CA GLY A 31 4.24 -3.40 0.69
C GLY A 31 3.48 -3.65 -0.59
N SER A 32 2.90 -2.59 -1.14
CA SER A 32 2.19 -2.61 -2.42
C SER A 32 2.88 -1.71 -3.40
N ILE A 33 2.79 -2.07 -4.67
CA ILE A 33 3.30 -1.29 -5.81
C ILE A 33 2.16 -1.01 -6.79
N GLY A 34 2.45 -0.30 -7.86
CA GLY A 34 1.47 0.04 -8.89
C GLY A 34 1.33 -1.01 -9.98
N ASN A 35 1.23 -2.27 -9.61
CA ASN A 35 1.01 -3.34 -10.58
C ASN A 35 -0.46 -3.40 -11.00
N ALA A 36 -0.68 -3.82 -12.24
CA ALA A 36 -2.04 -4.10 -12.72
C ALA A 36 -2.66 -5.21 -11.85
N PRO A 37 -3.94 -5.09 -11.46
CA PRO A 37 -4.57 -6.07 -10.57
C PRO A 37 -4.42 -7.50 -11.08
N GLY A 38 -3.92 -8.38 -10.21
CA GLY A 38 -3.72 -9.79 -10.53
C GLY A 38 -2.55 -10.09 -11.46
N LYS A 39 -1.72 -9.11 -11.78
CA LYS A 39 -0.60 -9.27 -12.72
C LYS A 39 0.73 -8.85 -12.08
N MET A 40 1.81 -9.49 -12.52
CA MET A 40 3.18 -9.12 -12.13
C MET A 40 3.75 -8.14 -13.15
N ALA A 41 3.02 -7.07 -13.42
CA ALA A 41 3.41 -6.04 -14.38
C ALA A 41 2.93 -4.68 -13.90
N LEU A 42 3.81 -3.68 -13.93
CA LEU A 42 3.45 -2.31 -13.56
C LEU A 42 2.52 -1.70 -14.60
N VAL A 43 1.60 -0.84 -14.14
CA VAL A 43 0.85 -0.01 -15.08
C VAL A 43 1.81 0.99 -15.75
N PRO A 44 1.61 1.31 -17.02
CA PRO A 44 2.45 2.30 -17.69
C PRO A 44 2.09 3.71 -17.22
N GLY A 45 3.06 4.63 -17.30
CA GLY A 45 2.82 6.04 -17.03
C GLY A 45 3.65 6.65 -15.91
N GLY A 46 4.58 5.90 -15.32
CA GLY A 46 5.52 6.42 -14.34
C GLY A 46 4.90 6.69 -12.97
N ILE A 47 5.49 7.63 -12.24
CA ILE A 47 5.16 7.85 -10.81
C ILE A 47 3.67 8.15 -10.59
N GLU A 48 3.04 8.95 -11.43
CA GLU A 48 1.62 9.28 -11.23
C GLU A 48 0.74 8.05 -11.39
N ALA A 49 0.89 7.33 -12.50
CA ALA A 49 0.07 6.15 -12.78
C ALA A 49 0.33 5.05 -11.75
N GLU A 50 1.60 4.81 -11.41
CA GLU A 50 1.95 3.79 -10.43
C GLU A 50 1.42 4.15 -9.04
N SER A 51 1.52 5.42 -8.65
CA SER A 51 0.99 5.86 -7.35
C SER A 51 -0.52 5.68 -7.25
N ARG A 52 -1.27 6.03 -8.30
CA ARG A 52 -2.72 5.83 -8.33
C ARG A 52 -3.08 4.36 -8.21
N GLN A 53 -2.42 3.52 -8.99
CA GLN A 53 -2.70 2.08 -8.96
C GLN A 53 -2.30 1.46 -7.63
N MET A 54 -1.17 1.88 -7.07
CA MET A 54 -0.73 1.42 -5.76
C MET A 54 -1.76 1.75 -4.68
N MET A 55 -2.27 2.99 -4.67
CA MET A 55 -3.29 3.38 -3.68
C MET A 55 -4.58 2.58 -3.86
N GLN A 56 -4.99 2.30 -5.09
CA GLN A 56 -6.14 1.45 -5.37
C GLN A 56 -5.91 0.01 -4.89
N ASN A 57 -4.71 -0.51 -5.10
CA ASN A 57 -4.35 -1.86 -4.64
C ASN A 57 -4.40 -1.95 -3.11
N ILE A 58 -3.89 -0.93 -2.42
CA ILE A 58 -3.96 -0.86 -0.95
C ILE A 58 -5.42 -0.78 -0.50
N GLU A 59 -6.23 0.03 -1.17
CA GLU A 59 -7.65 0.16 -0.84
C GLU A 59 -8.37 -1.18 -0.93
N SER A 60 -8.05 -1.98 -1.96
CA SER A 60 -8.63 -3.32 -2.12
C SER A 60 -8.27 -4.23 -0.94
N VAL A 61 -7.02 -4.18 -0.48
CA VAL A 61 -6.59 -4.99 0.67
C VAL A 61 -7.30 -4.52 1.95
N LEU A 62 -7.38 -3.20 2.16
CA LEU A 62 -8.09 -2.64 3.30
C LEU A 62 -9.55 -3.07 3.31
N THR A 63 -10.21 -3.02 2.17
CA THR A 63 -11.61 -3.45 2.02
C THR A 63 -11.78 -4.91 2.40
N GLU A 64 -10.88 -5.79 1.99
CA GLU A 64 -10.91 -7.19 2.39
C GLU A 64 -10.79 -7.36 3.91
N CYS A 65 -10.07 -6.46 4.57
CA CYS A 65 -9.93 -6.47 6.02
C CYS A 65 -11.11 -5.78 6.74
N GLY A 66 -12.11 -5.30 6.01
CA GLY A 66 -13.23 -4.53 6.58
C GLY A 66 -12.85 -3.11 6.98
N LEU A 67 -11.82 -2.54 6.38
CA LEU A 67 -11.26 -1.24 6.73
C LEU A 67 -11.20 -0.32 5.51
N GLY A 68 -10.84 0.93 5.76
CA GLY A 68 -10.58 1.92 4.74
C GLY A 68 -9.39 2.78 5.11
N PHE A 69 -9.05 3.74 4.25
CA PHE A 69 -7.91 4.62 4.52
C PHE A 69 -8.08 5.45 5.80
N GLU A 70 -9.31 5.69 6.23
CA GLU A 70 -9.57 6.39 7.52
C GLU A 70 -9.01 5.65 8.73
N HIS A 71 -8.75 4.35 8.60
CA HIS A 71 -8.19 3.52 9.66
C HIS A 71 -6.65 3.47 9.63
N VAL A 72 -6.04 3.90 8.54
CA VAL A 72 -4.57 3.86 8.40
C VAL A 72 -3.94 4.94 9.27
N PHE A 73 -3.03 4.55 10.16
CA PHE A 73 -2.37 5.47 11.07
C PHE A 73 -0.87 5.58 10.87
N LYS A 74 -0.28 4.70 10.08
CA LYS A 74 1.15 4.71 9.77
C LYS A 74 1.38 4.24 8.35
N ALA A 75 2.26 4.93 7.63
CA ALA A 75 2.68 4.54 6.29
C ALA A 75 4.20 4.68 6.15
N VAL A 76 4.81 3.77 5.43
CA VAL A 76 6.20 3.87 5.00
C VAL A 76 6.22 3.83 3.48
N VAL A 77 6.78 4.87 2.88
CA VAL A 77 6.84 5.04 1.44
C VAL A 77 8.28 4.90 0.98
N TYR A 78 8.49 4.08 -0.03
CA TYR A 78 9.77 3.86 -0.67
C TYR A 78 9.70 4.42 -2.08
N LEU A 79 10.63 5.32 -2.43
CA LEU A 79 10.68 5.95 -3.76
C LEU A 79 11.99 5.58 -4.44
N ALA A 80 11.92 5.19 -5.71
CA ALA A 80 13.11 4.93 -6.50
C ALA A 80 13.90 6.23 -6.75
N ASP A 81 13.20 7.37 -6.78
CA ASP A 81 13.78 8.70 -6.98
C ASP A 81 13.07 9.69 -6.08
N MET A 82 13.77 10.24 -5.10
CA MET A 82 13.20 11.20 -4.16
C MET A 82 12.77 12.51 -4.83
N ALA A 83 13.24 12.80 -6.04
CA ALA A 83 12.75 13.94 -6.80
C ALA A 83 11.26 13.82 -7.14
N GLU A 84 10.71 12.60 -7.08
CA GLU A 84 9.30 12.33 -7.34
C GLU A 84 8.41 12.40 -6.09
N TRP A 85 8.97 12.78 -4.95
CA TRP A 85 8.25 12.88 -3.68
C TRP A 85 7.02 13.80 -3.79
N GLY A 86 7.18 14.96 -4.44
CA GLY A 86 6.06 15.89 -4.61
C GLY A 86 4.97 15.36 -5.52
N ALA A 87 5.33 14.69 -6.62
CA ALA A 87 4.37 14.08 -7.53
C ALA A 87 3.58 12.97 -6.85
N PHE A 88 4.28 12.14 -6.06
CA PHE A 88 3.61 11.11 -5.24
C PHE A 88 2.64 11.74 -4.25
N ASN A 89 3.07 12.78 -3.53
CA ASN A 89 2.22 13.41 -2.51
C ASN A 89 0.91 13.94 -3.09
N LYS A 90 0.89 14.45 -4.31
CA LYS A 90 -0.34 14.92 -4.95
C LYS A 90 -1.37 13.82 -5.13
N ILE A 91 -0.91 12.59 -5.34
CA ILE A 91 -1.78 11.41 -5.49
C ILE A 91 -2.20 10.89 -4.12
N TYR A 92 -1.27 10.85 -3.18
CA TYR A 92 -1.48 10.31 -1.83
C TYR A 92 -2.44 11.14 -0.98
N THR A 93 -2.25 12.46 -0.98
CA THR A 93 -2.95 13.39 -0.09
C THR A 93 -4.48 13.27 -0.14
N PRO A 94 -5.12 13.18 -1.33
CA PRO A 94 -6.58 13.13 -1.39
C PRO A 94 -7.23 11.90 -0.75
N TYR A 95 -6.46 10.86 -0.47
CA TYR A 95 -7.00 9.65 0.17
C TYR A 95 -7.26 9.86 1.66
N PHE A 96 -6.77 10.93 2.25
CA PHE A 96 -6.89 11.19 3.68
C PHE A 96 -7.56 12.53 3.95
N ARG A 97 -8.20 12.63 5.12
CA ARG A 97 -8.77 13.89 5.59
C ARG A 97 -7.66 14.77 6.16
N ALA A 98 -7.69 16.06 5.85
CA ALA A 98 -6.76 17.03 6.42
C ALA A 98 -6.83 16.99 7.96
N GLY A 99 -5.68 16.98 8.60
CA GLY A 99 -5.57 16.86 10.06
C GLY A 99 -5.62 15.43 10.57
N ARG A 100 -5.83 14.45 9.67
CA ARG A 100 -5.87 13.03 10.03
C ARG A 100 -4.96 12.18 9.16
N TYR A 101 -3.85 12.76 8.72
CA TYR A 101 -2.86 12.03 7.95
C TYR A 101 -2.16 10.99 8.82
N PRO A 102 -1.84 9.81 8.29
CA PRO A 102 -1.02 8.85 9.02
C PRO A 102 0.34 9.44 9.36
N ALA A 103 0.93 8.98 10.46
CA ALA A 103 2.36 9.19 10.63
C ALA A 103 3.07 8.53 9.45
N ARG A 104 4.07 9.20 8.86
CA ARG A 104 4.67 8.71 7.62
C ARG A 104 6.18 8.93 7.58
N THR A 105 6.89 7.94 7.06
CA THR A 105 8.28 8.06 6.64
C THR A 105 8.35 7.81 5.14
N ALA A 106 9.11 8.62 4.40
CA ALA A 106 9.37 8.41 2.98
C ALA A 106 10.89 8.37 2.78
N ILE A 107 11.37 7.33 2.13
CA ILE A 107 12.81 7.12 1.91
C ILE A 107 13.09 6.74 0.47
N GLY A 108 14.31 7.07 0.01
CA GLY A 108 14.80 6.63 -1.28
C GLY A 108 15.28 5.18 -1.20
N ALA A 109 14.90 4.36 -2.14
CA ALA A 109 15.32 2.97 -2.24
C ALA A 109 16.20 2.80 -3.47
N HIS A 110 17.27 2.00 -3.34
CA HIS A 110 18.16 1.73 -4.46
C HIS A 110 17.42 1.05 -5.61
N GLN A 111 16.61 0.05 -5.29
CA GLN A 111 15.79 -0.66 -6.26
C GLN A 111 14.49 -1.11 -5.60
N LEU A 112 13.41 -1.14 -6.38
CA LEU A 112 12.14 -1.72 -5.97
C LEU A 112 11.77 -2.82 -6.94
N ILE A 113 10.93 -3.75 -6.49
CA ILE A 113 10.53 -4.90 -7.28
C ILE A 113 9.93 -4.45 -8.64
N LEU A 114 10.22 -5.18 -9.70
CA LEU A 114 9.77 -4.88 -11.07
C LEU A 114 10.21 -3.52 -11.61
N GLY A 115 11.16 -2.87 -10.96
CA GLY A 115 11.55 -1.52 -11.34
C GLY A 115 10.53 -0.45 -10.98
N SER A 116 9.67 -0.72 -9.98
CA SER A 116 8.64 0.24 -9.57
C SER A 116 9.24 1.53 -9.08
N ARG A 117 8.50 2.63 -9.30
CA ARG A 117 8.88 3.97 -8.87
C ARG A 117 8.53 4.21 -7.42
N VAL A 118 7.56 3.48 -6.90
CA VAL A 118 7.03 3.67 -5.54
C VAL A 118 6.53 2.35 -4.97
N GLU A 119 6.70 2.21 -3.68
CA GLU A 119 6.13 1.12 -2.89
C GLU A 119 5.69 1.69 -1.55
N MET A 120 4.58 1.19 -1.00
CA MET A 120 4.10 1.65 0.30
C MET A 120 3.59 0.48 1.11
N GLU A 121 3.97 0.45 2.38
CA GLU A 121 3.38 -0.41 3.40
C GLU A 121 2.66 0.46 4.42
N CYS A 122 1.64 -0.08 5.07
CA CYS A 122 0.91 0.69 6.07
C CYS A 122 0.35 -0.18 7.19
N TRP A 123 0.03 0.48 8.29
CA TRP A 123 -0.62 -0.12 9.45
C TRP A 123 -1.97 0.55 9.65
N ALA A 124 -2.99 -0.26 9.94
CA ALA A 124 -4.34 0.24 10.13
C ALA A 124 -4.91 -0.21 11.48
N ASP A 125 -5.75 0.63 12.05
CA ASP A 125 -6.45 0.33 13.28
C ASP A 125 -7.65 -0.56 12.97
N GLY A 126 -7.59 -1.80 13.43
CA GLY A 126 -8.68 -2.76 13.28
C GLY A 126 -9.55 -2.88 14.52
N SER A 127 -9.36 -2.03 15.53
CA SER A 127 -10.16 -2.11 16.76
C SER A 127 -11.63 -1.89 16.45
N GLY A 128 -12.50 -2.65 17.10
CA GLY A 128 -13.94 -2.60 16.87
C GLY A 128 -14.41 -3.32 15.63
N ARG A 129 -13.54 -4.05 14.96
CA ARG A 129 -13.86 -4.77 13.71
C ARG A 129 -13.83 -6.28 13.89
#